data_dd56320d613fdace2229ac6d1fb366f7
#
_entry.id   dd56320d613fdace2229ac6d1fb366f7
#
_cell.length_a   1.000
_cell.length_b   1.000
_cell.length_c   1.000
_cell.angle_alpha   90.00
_cell.angle_beta   90.00
_cell.angle_gamma   90.00
#
_symmetry.space_group_name_H-M   'P 1'
#
loop_
_entity.id
_entity.type
_entity.pdbx_description
1 polymer ?
#
loop_
_entity_poly.entity_id
_entity_poly.type
_entity_poly.pdbx_seq_one_letter_code
_entity_poly.pdbx_strand_id
1 'polypeptide(L)'
;MRKPLRLLKKLPELLKNIIHPNLDKFKSFNLYFQDESRFGLKTHVGRCLTARGVKPIVKYQHAFKNTYVYGSFSPINGDSFVYEIEGTTSEIFYSYILEFSKYKPEELKIIIIDNAGFHSLTKYEIPDNIKFIRIPPYSPELNHSEKIWAYIKQFYKNKVFGNIENVKVWLANFIKDNLTSEIIQSITHHKLFLDAY
;
A
#
# COMPACT_ATOMS: atom_id res chain seq x y z
N MET A 1 -8.01 23.52 13.60
CA MET A 1 -8.44 22.34 12.84
C MET A 1 -7.21 21.52 12.46
N ARG A 2 -7.14 20.22 12.79
CA ARG A 2 -5.96 19.38 12.52
C ARG A 2 -5.76 19.24 11.00
N LYS A 3 -4.48 19.28 10.52
CA LYS A 3 -4.13 19.20 9.08
C LYS A 3 -4.80 18.03 8.32
N PRO A 4 -4.91 16.81 8.89
CA PRO A 4 -5.58 15.67 8.25
C PRO A 4 -7.05 15.94 7.89
N LEU A 5 -7.82 16.51 8.82
CA LEU A 5 -9.23 16.85 8.60
C LEU A 5 -9.44 17.89 7.48
N ARG A 6 -8.43 18.73 7.23
CA ARG A 6 -8.49 19.73 6.16
C ARG A 6 -8.33 19.09 4.77
N LEU A 7 -7.48 18.06 4.65
CA LEU A 7 -7.34 17.32 3.39
C LEU A 7 -8.62 16.54 3.07
N LEU A 8 -9.15 15.79 4.04
CA LEU A 8 -10.38 15.01 3.85
C LEU A 8 -11.56 15.87 3.39
N LYS A 9 -11.70 17.08 3.94
CA LYS A 9 -12.76 18.02 3.49
C LYS A 9 -12.55 18.56 2.09
N LYS A 10 -11.30 18.63 1.61
CA LYS A 10 -10.96 19.10 0.25
C LYS A 10 -10.89 17.97 -0.78
N LEU A 11 -10.90 16.72 -0.33
CA LEU A 11 -10.73 15.56 -1.21
C LEU A 11 -11.78 15.53 -2.34
N PRO A 12 -13.10 15.75 -2.11
CA PRO A 12 -14.08 15.77 -3.20
C PRO A 12 -13.77 16.81 -4.28
N GLU A 13 -13.33 17.99 -3.88
CA GLU A 13 -12.93 19.05 -4.81
C GLU A 13 -11.67 18.68 -5.58
N LEU A 14 -10.67 18.11 -4.91
CA LEU A 14 -9.44 17.62 -5.55
C LEU A 14 -9.73 16.51 -6.56
N LEU A 15 -10.58 15.57 -6.22
CA LEU A 15 -11.00 14.50 -7.13
C LEU A 15 -11.72 15.07 -8.35
N LYS A 16 -12.68 15.97 -8.18
CA LYS A 16 -13.37 16.64 -9.29
C LYS A 16 -12.40 17.35 -10.22
N ASN A 17 -11.44 18.09 -9.68
CA ASN A 17 -10.43 18.81 -10.46
C ASN A 17 -9.49 17.89 -11.24
N ILE A 18 -9.27 16.66 -10.76
CA ILE A 18 -8.48 15.65 -11.46
C ILE A 18 -9.33 14.92 -12.50
N ILE A 19 -10.53 14.51 -12.14
CA ILE A 19 -11.38 13.65 -12.98
C ILE A 19 -11.97 14.44 -14.15
N HIS A 20 -12.55 15.61 -13.89
CA HIS A 20 -13.32 16.37 -14.89
C HIS A 20 -12.54 16.63 -16.21
N PRO A 21 -11.28 17.10 -16.20
CA PRO A 21 -10.52 17.33 -17.43
C PRO A 21 -10.06 16.03 -18.13
N ASN A 22 -10.27 14.87 -17.53
CA ASN A 22 -9.81 13.58 -18.02
C ASN A 22 -10.97 12.63 -18.41
N LEU A 23 -12.23 13.04 -18.27
CA LEU A 23 -13.42 12.21 -18.56
C LEU A 23 -13.43 11.64 -19.97
N ASP A 24 -12.99 12.43 -20.97
CA ASP A 24 -12.97 12.01 -22.37
C ASP A 24 -11.73 11.16 -22.74
N LYS A 25 -10.73 11.13 -21.87
CA LYS A 25 -9.46 10.43 -22.14
C LYS A 25 -9.44 8.99 -21.63
N PHE A 26 -10.14 8.71 -20.53
CA PHE A 26 -10.11 7.42 -19.85
C PHE A 26 -11.53 6.84 -19.71
N LYS A 27 -11.62 5.50 -19.84
CA LYS A 27 -12.91 4.77 -19.73
C LYS A 27 -13.43 4.68 -18.31
N SER A 28 -12.51 4.71 -17.32
CA SER A 28 -12.82 4.63 -15.91
C SER A 28 -11.79 5.41 -15.09
N PHE A 29 -12.11 5.63 -13.85
CA PHE A 29 -11.15 6.18 -12.87
C PHE A 29 -11.26 5.40 -11.56
N ASN A 30 -10.16 5.33 -10.83
CA ASN A 30 -10.12 4.65 -9.55
C ASN A 30 -9.16 5.34 -8.59
N LEU A 31 -9.44 5.22 -7.30
CA LEU A 31 -8.64 5.78 -6.21
C LEU A 31 -7.83 4.65 -5.57
N TYR A 32 -6.54 4.90 -5.35
CA TYR A 32 -5.64 3.95 -4.72
C TYR A 32 -4.88 4.60 -3.57
N PHE A 33 -4.70 3.86 -2.48
CA PHE A 33 -3.70 4.15 -1.46
C PHE A 33 -2.44 3.39 -1.81
N GLN A 34 -1.32 4.08 -1.93
CA GLN A 34 -0.04 3.46 -2.22
C GLN A 34 0.91 3.62 -1.04
N ASP A 35 1.69 2.58 -0.75
CA ASP A 35 2.72 2.57 0.28
C ASP A 35 3.66 1.37 0.08
N GLU A 36 4.80 1.37 0.78
CA GLU A 36 5.74 0.27 0.82
C GLU A 36 5.83 -0.35 2.20
N SER A 37 6.06 -1.66 2.21
CA SER A 37 6.35 -2.35 3.45
C SER A 37 7.56 -3.26 3.34
N ARG A 38 8.43 -3.16 4.34
CA ARG A 38 9.62 -4.02 4.45
C ARG A 38 9.27 -5.31 5.17
N PHE A 39 9.71 -6.43 4.58
CA PHE A 39 9.67 -7.76 5.15
C PHE A 39 11.07 -8.37 5.17
N GLY A 40 11.43 -9.11 6.20
CA GLY A 40 12.80 -9.60 6.33
C GLY A 40 12.93 -10.81 7.23
N LEU A 41 14.11 -11.39 7.23
CA LEU A 41 14.39 -12.63 7.97
C LEU A 41 14.40 -12.46 9.49
N LYS A 42 14.61 -11.23 9.99
CA LYS A 42 14.53 -11.00 11.43
C LYS A 42 13.11 -11.28 11.92
N THR A 43 12.98 -12.23 12.84
CA THR A 43 11.67 -12.63 13.36
C THR A 43 10.98 -11.45 14.03
N HIS A 44 9.79 -11.10 13.56
CA HIS A 44 8.89 -10.17 14.24
C HIS A 44 8.16 -10.92 15.35
N VAL A 45 8.50 -10.60 16.60
CA VAL A 45 7.87 -11.20 17.77
C VAL A 45 6.46 -10.63 17.96
N GLY A 46 5.48 -11.49 18.13
CA GLY A 46 4.09 -11.14 18.40
C GLY A 46 3.55 -11.90 19.62
N ARG A 47 2.37 -11.52 20.05
CA ARG A 47 1.65 -12.23 21.13
C ARG A 47 1.33 -13.65 20.68
N CYS A 48 1.46 -14.62 21.60
CA CYS A 48 1.03 -16.00 21.42
C CYS A 48 -0.02 -16.34 22.46
N LEU A 49 -0.98 -17.16 22.07
CA LEU A 49 -1.91 -17.79 23.02
C LEU A 49 -1.22 -18.99 23.66
N THR A 50 -1.23 -19.02 25.01
CA THR A 50 -0.70 -20.13 25.77
C THR A 50 -1.63 -20.42 26.95
N ALA A 51 -1.48 -21.59 27.57
CA ALA A 51 -2.17 -21.90 28.81
C ALA A 51 -1.73 -20.92 29.93
N ARG A 52 -2.60 -20.68 30.90
CA ARG A 52 -2.29 -19.81 32.06
C ARG A 52 -1.04 -20.31 32.79
N GLY A 53 -0.07 -19.43 33.01
CA GLY A 53 1.19 -19.75 33.68
C GLY A 53 2.27 -20.36 32.77
N VAL A 54 1.99 -20.65 31.51
CA VAL A 54 2.97 -21.19 30.55
C VAL A 54 3.58 -20.05 29.75
N LYS A 55 4.91 -19.88 29.80
CA LYS A 55 5.63 -18.92 28.95
C LYS A 55 5.69 -19.45 27.52
N PRO A 56 5.29 -18.65 26.51
CA PRO A 56 5.45 -19.06 25.12
C PRO A 56 6.92 -19.11 24.73
N ILE A 57 7.32 -20.21 24.07
CA ILE A 57 8.65 -20.33 23.46
C ILE A 57 8.47 -20.22 21.96
N VAL A 58 9.10 -19.23 21.34
CA VAL A 58 9.03 -18.96 19.91
C VAL A 58 10.43 -19.09 19.32
N LYS A 59 10.54 -19.76 18.16
CA LYS A 59 11.78 -19.76 17.39
C LYS A 59 12.11 -18.35 16.96
N TYR A 60 13.36 -17.94 17.08
CA TYR A 60 13.83 -16.60 16.72
C TYR A 60 14.99 -16.69 15.72
N GLN A 61 14.88 -15.96 14.64
CA GLN A 61 15.94 -15.80 13.64
C GLN A 61 16.47 -14.38 13.68
N HIS A 62 17.79 -14.23 13.81
CA HIS A 62 18.50 -12.94 13.80
C HIS A 62 19.28 -12.81 12.49
N ALA A 63 18.60 -12.39 11.43
CA ALA A 63 19.21 -12.16 10.12
C ALA A 63 18.64 -10.87 9.51
N PHE A 64 19.47 -10.13 8.76
CA PHE A 64 19.15 -8.76 8.34
C PHE A 64 18.78 -8.63 6.85
N LYS A 65 18.72 -9.74 6.10
CA LYS A 65 18.21 -9.69 4.72
C LYS A 65 16.72 -9.32 4.72
N ASN A 66 16.35 -8.44 3.82
CA ASN A 66 14.97 -7.99 3.67
C ASN A 66 14.63 -7.72 2.20
N THR A 67 13.35 -7.64 1.91
CA THR A 67 12.76 -7.21 0.66
C THR A 67 11.68 -6.16 0.93
N TYR A 68 11.26 -5.44 -0.09
CA TYR A 68 10.18 -4.45 -0.01
C TYR A 68 9.02 -4.90 -0.89
N VAL A 69 7.81 -4.65 -0.42
CA VAL A 69 6.58 -4.87 -1.17
C VAL A 69 5.93 -3.51 -1.37
N TYR A 70 5.80 -3.12 -2.62
CA TYR A 70 5.06 -1.93 -3.06
C TYR A 70 3.62 -2.34 -3.30
N GLY A 71 2.67 -1.60 -2.80
CA GLY A 71 1.26 -1.92 -2.96
C GLY A 71 0.40 -0.69 -3.19
N SER A 72 -0.49 -0.78 -4.16
CA SER A 72 -1.58 0.16 -4.39
C SER A 72 -2.90 -0.57 -4.18
N PHE A 73 -3.76 -0.05 -3.32
CA PHE A 73 -5.01 -0.71 -2.89
C PHE A 73 -6.18 0.24 -3.04
N SER A 74 -7.23 -0.20 -3.74
CA SER A 74 -8.44 0.60 -3.92
C SER A 74 -9.47 0.36 -2.82
N PRO A 75 -9.91 1.41 -2.10
CA PRO A 75 -11.03 1.29 -1.18
C PRO A 75 -12.39 1.19 -1.88
N ILE A 76 -12.45 1.50 -3.18
CA ILE A 76 -13.70 1.58 -3.95
C ILE A 76 -14.16 0.21 -4.40
N ASN A 77 -13.29 -0.52 -5.08
CA ASN A 77 -13.61 -1.82 -5.68
C ASN A 77 -12.72 -2.97 -5.18
N GLY A 78 -11.81 -2.70 -4.22
CA GLY A 78 -10.89 -3.69 -3.69
C GLY A 78 -9.79 -4.13 -4.67
N ASP A 79 -9.63 -3.40 -5.76
CA ASP A 79 -8.56 -3.67 -6.71
C ASP A 79 -7.19 -3.41 -6.09
N SER A 80 -6.19 -4.16 -6.53
CA SER A 80 -4.84 -4.01 -6.01
C SER A 80 -3.78 -4.28 -7.06
N PHE A 81 -2.67 -3.57 -6.92
CA PHE A 81 -1.46 -3.81 -7.68
C PHE A 81 -0.29 -3.91 -6.71
N VAL A 82 0.32 -5.08 -6.64
CA VAL A 82 1.37 -5.38 -5.66
C VAL A 82 2.60 -5.92 -6.36
N TYR A 83 3.75 -5.37 -6.00
CA TYR A 83 5.05 -5.73 -6.60
C TYR A 83 6.11 -5.91 -5.51
N GLU A 84 6.89 -6.97 -5.59
CA GLU A 84 8.05 -7.19 -4.72
C GLU A 84 9.29 -6.65 -5.43
N ILE A 85 10.01 -5.73 -4.79
CA ILE A 85 11.19 -5.07 -5.36
C ILE A 85 12.25 -4.91 -4.26
N GLU A 86 13.52 -5.03 -4.61
CA GLU A 86 14.63 -4.79 -3.67
C GLU A 86 15.00 -3.30 -3.65
N GLY A 87 14.79 -2.65 -2.49
CA GLY A 87 15.17 -1.26 -2.24
C GLY A 87 14.04 -0.25 -2.35
N THR A 88 14.36 1.02 -2.01
CA THR A 88 13.44 2.16 -1.98
C THR A 88 14.17 3.41 -2.49
N THR A 89 14.30 3.53 -3.81
CA THR A 89 14.84 4.74 -4.47
C THR A 89 13.80 5.35 -5.39
N SER A 90 14.02 6.59 -5.84
CA SER A 90 13.10 7.24 -6.78
C SER A 90 13.03 6.50 -8.13
N GLU A 91 14.13 5.90 -8.58
CA GLU A 91 14.18 5.08 -9.80
C GLU A 91 13.31 3.83 -9.67
N ILE A 92 13.39 3.15 -8.50
CA ILE A 92 12.60 1.96 -8.21
C ILE A 92 11.12 2.33 -8.11
N PHE A 93 10.80 3.40 -7.40
CA PHE A 93 9.43 3.89 -7.31
C PHE A 93 8.87 4.28 -8.68
N TYR A 94 9.67 4.95 -9.51
CA TYR A 94 9.29 5.29 -10.88
C TYR A 94 9.02 4.03 -11.72
N SER A 95 9.88 3.01 -11.62
CA SER A 95 9.68 1.73 -12.31
C SER A 95 8.37 1.05 -11.89
N TYR A 96 8.05 1.09 -10.58
CA TYR A 96 6.76 0.60 -10.06
C TYR A 96 5.58 1.38 -10.67
N ILE A 97 5.67 2.70 -10.75
CA ILE A 97 4.62 3.55 -11.34
C ILE A 97 4.44 3.27 -12.83
N LEU A 98 5.53 3.02 -13.57
CA LEU A 98 5.46 2.63 -14.99
C LEU A 98 4.72 1.29 -15.15
N GLU A 99 5.04 0.28 -14.35
CA GLU A 99 4.33 -1.01 -14.40
C GLU A 99 2.87 -0.87 -13.98
N PHE A 100 2.60 -0.08 -12.93
CA PHE A 100 1.22 0.19 -12.50
C PHE A 100 0.43 0.95 -13.57
N SER A 101 1.04 1.81 -14.36
CA SER A 101 0.36 2.51 -15.46
C SER A 101 -0.10 1.55 -16.57
N LYS A 102 0.64 0.46 -16.83
CA LYS A 102 0.29 -0.57 -17.81
C LYS A 102 -0.86 -1.48 -17.35
N TYR A 103 -1.03 -1.62 -16.04
CA TYR A 103 -2.17 -2.32 -15.45
C TYR A 103 -3.43 -1.49 -15.68
N LYS A 104 -4.45 -2.04 -16.38
CA LYS A 104 -5.67 -1.33 -16.78
C LYS A 104 -5.35 0.05 -17.41
N PRO A 105 -4.72 0.10 -18.59
CA PRO A 105 -4.18 1.33 -19.16
C PRO A 105 -5.23 2.40 -19.47
N GLU A 106 -6.49 1.99 -19.65
CA GLU A 106 -7.62 2.88 -19.91
C GLU A 106 -8.27 3.45 -18.63
N GLU A 107 -7.74 3.08 -17.47
CA GLU A 107 -8.19 3.59 -16.17
C GLU A 107 -7.29 4.75 -15.71
N LEU A 108 -7.90 5.88 -15.35
CA LEU A 108 -7.20 6.96 -14.63
C LEU A 108 -7.02 6.56 -13.17
N LYS A 109 -5.77 6.41 -12.74
CA LYS A 109 -5.39 6.04 -11.38
C LYS A 109 -5.07 7.29 -10.56
N ILE A 110 -5.87 7.56 -9.55
CA ILE A 110 -5.63 8.63 -8.59
C ILE A 110 -4.99 8.01 -7.36
N ILE A 111 -3.72 8.33 -7.12
CA ILE A 111 -2.90 7.66 -6.12
C ILE A 111 -2.68 8.59 -4.94
N ILE A 112 -3.14 8.18 -3.77
CA ILE A 112 -2.84 8.84 -2.50
C ILE A 112 -1.51 8.27 -1.97
N ILE A 113 -0.51 9.15 -1.82
CA ILE A 113 0.84 8.82 -1.34
C ILE A 113 1.29 9.77 -0.24
N ASP A 114 2.25 9.35 0.55
CA ASP A 114 2.95 10.20 1.50
C ASP A 114 4.03 11.08 0.83
N ASN A 115 4.77 11.82 1.64
CA ASN A 115 5.85 12.69 1.18
C ASN A 115 7.24 12.09 1.45
N ALA A 116 7.41 10.77 1.38
CA ALA A 116 8.72 10.16 1.45
C ALA A 116 9.64 10.74 0.34
N GLY A 117 10.92 10.93 0.66
CA GLY A 117 11.86 11.60 -0.26
C GLY A 117 11.99 10.90 -1.61
N PHE A 118 11.93 9.58 -1.63
CA PHE A 118 12.00 8.78 -2.85
C PHE A 118 10.71 8.81 -3.70
N HIS A 119 9.60 9.32 -3.17
CA HIS A 119 8.38 9.62 -3.94
C HIS A 119 8.51 10.89 -4.79
N SER A 120 9.65 11.58 -4.75
CA SER A 120 9.91 12.75 -5.59
C SER A 120 10.25 12.30 -7.01
N LEU A 121 9.33 12.50 -7.93
CA LEU A 121 9.47 12.14 -9.35
C LEU A 121 9.64 13.37 -10.24
N THR A 122 10.21 14.46 -9.73
CA THR A 122 10.36 15.73 -10.47
C THR A 122 11.23 15.63 -11.73
N LYS A 123 12.09 14.60 -11.80
CA LYS A 123 12.99 14.32 -12.94
C LYS A 123 12.39 13.33 -13.96
N TYR A 124 11.20 12.82 -13.71
CA TYR A 124 10.58 11.75 -14.50
C TYR A 124 9.29 12.21 -15.14
N GLU A 125 9.02 11.71 -16.33
CA GLU A 125 7.74 11.91 -17.01
C GLU A 125 6.70 10.94 -16.44
N ILE A 126 5.66 11.48 -15.82
CA ILE A 126 4.59 10.69 -15.20
C ILE A 126 3.59 10.28 -16.29
N PRO A 127 3.23 8.98 -16.39
CA PRO A 127 2.23 8.52 -17.32
C PRO A 127 0.89 9.28 -17.16
N ASP A 128 0.23 9.57 -18.29
CA ASP A 128 -1.01 10.38 -18.33
C ASP A 128 -2.12 9.83 -17.43
N ASN A 129 -2.21 8.50 -17.34
CA ASN A 129 -3.20 7.81 -16.53
C ASN A 129 -2.84 7.69 -15.03
N ILE A 130 -1.80 8.39 -14.58
CA ILE A 130 -1.39 8.45 -13.17
C ILE A 130 -1.51 9.88 -12.67
N LYS A 131 -2.21 10.07 -11.55
CA LYS A 131 -2.30 11.35 -10.83
C LYS A 131 -2.08 11.13 -9.35
N PHE A 132 -1.29 12.02 -8.72
CA PHE A 132 -0.96 11.90 -7.30
C PHE A 132 -1.71 12.91 -6.44
N ILE A 133 -2.20 12.45 -5.30
CA ILE A 133 -2.65 13.28 -4.18
C ILE A 133 -1.70 13.01 -3.01
N ARG A 134 -0.94 14.03 -2.60
CA ARG A 134 0.00 13.90 -1.49
C ARG A 134 -0.69 14.21 -0.17
N ILE A 135 -0.55 13.31 0.79
CA ILE A 135 -1.05 13.54 2.16
C ILE A 135 -0.12 14.50 2.92
N PRO A 136 -0.63 15.26 3.89
CA PRO A 136 0.20 16.11 4.73
C PRO A 136 1.27 15.31 5.46
N PRO A 137 2.45 15.90 5.72
CA PRO A 137 3.46 15.25 6.56
C PRO A 137 2.90 14.85 7.93
N TYR A 138 3.40 13.74 8.46
CA TYR A 138 3.00 13.21 9.78
C TYR A 138 1.50 12.88 9.90
N SER A 139 0.91 12.34 8.84
CA SER A 139 -0.51 11.98 8.80
C SER A 139 -0.71 10.55 8.26
N PRO A 140 -0.05 9.54 8.86
CA PRO A 140 -0.12 8.15 8.38
C PRO A 140 -1.56 7.61 8.42
N GLU A 141 -2.39 8.09 9.35
CA GLU A 141 -3.79 7.71 9.45
C GLU A 141 -4.62 7.98 8.18
N LEU A 142 -4.10 8.80 7.26
CA LEU A 142 -4.72 9.07 5.96
C LEU A 142 -4.31 8.09 4.88
N ASN A 143 -3.22 7.31 5.08
CA ASN A 143 -2.81 6.28 4.15
C ASN A 143 -3.30 4.90 4.61
N HIS A 144 -4.41 4.45 4.04
CA HIS A 144 -5.03 3.20 4.45
C HIS A 144 -4.25 1.94 4.01
N SER A 145 -3.24 2.06 3.16
CA SER A 145 -2.31 0.96 2.86
C SER A 145 -1.62 0.43 4.11
N GLU A 146 -1.37 1.29 5.11
CA GLU A 146 -0.78 0.87 6.38
C GLU A 146 -1.61 -0.20 7.09
N LYS A 147 -2.94 -0.14 6.97
CA LYS A 147 -3.84 -1.15 7.55
C LYS A 147 -3.69 -2.50 6.84
N ILE A 148 -3.47 -2.49 5.51
CA ILE A 148 -3.18 -3.71 4.74
C ILE A 148 -1.86 -4.32 5.20
N TRP A 149 -0.82 -3.50 5.35
CA TRP A 149 0.46 -3.99 5.87
C TRP A 149 0.36 -4.53 7.30
N ALA A 150 -0.42 -3.87 8.16
CA ALA A 150 -0.69 -4.35 9.51
C ALA A 150 -1.40 -5.71 9.48
N TYR A 151 -2.37 -5.91 8.59
CA TYR A 151 -3.05 -7.18 8.37
C TYR A 151 -2.07 -8.28 7.96
N ILE A 152 -1.26 -8.07 6.91
CA ILE A 152 -0.26 -9.05 6.47
C ILE A 152 0.73 -9.37 7.61
N LYS A 153 1.21 -8.34 8.31
CA LYS A 153 2.17 -8.50 9.41
C LYS A 153 1.63 -9.28 10.60
N GLN A 154 0.32 -9.33 10.83
CA GLN A 154 -0.26 -10.19 11.87
C GLN A 154 0.03 -11.68 11.62
N PHE A 155 -0.06 -12.10 10.35
CA PHE A 155 0.22 -13.49 9.94
C PHE A 155 1.71 -13.76 9.74
N TYR A 156 2.51 -12.71 9.58
CA TYR A 156 3.96 -12.79 9.44
C TYR A 156 4.68 -12.98 10.79
N LYS A 157 4.11 -12.51 11.90
CA LYS A 157 4.68 -12.60 13.24
C LYS A 157 5.00 -14.04 13.64
N ASN A 158 6.09 -14.19 14.41
CA ASN A 158 6.57 -15.47 14.96
C ASN A 158 6.95 -16.52 13.88
N LYS A 159 7.05 -16.16 12.60
CA LYS A 159 7.52 -17.04 11.55
C LYS A 159 9.05 -16.97 11.41
N VAL A 160 9.64 -18.10 11.03
CA VAL A 160 11.05 -18.25 10.69
C VAL A 160 11.13 -18.83 9.28
N PHE A 161 11.82 -18.16 8.38
CA PHE A 161 11.80 -18.47 6.95
C PHE A 161 13.09 -19.14 6.44
N GLY A 162 14.16 -19.15 7.21
CA GLY A 162 15.47 -19.68 6.79
C GLY A 162 16.20 -18.75 5.80
N ASN A 163 15.61 -18.41 4.67
CA ASN A 163 16.18 -17.52 3.66
C ASN A 163 15.15 -16.51 3.11
N ILE A 164 15.64 -15.51 2.36
CA ILE A 164 14.79 -14.41 1.86
C ILE A 164 13.81 -14.87 0.76
N GLU A 165 14.19 -15.89 -0.02
CA GLU A 165 13.32 -16.41 -1.08
C GLU A 165 12.05 -17.05 -0.48
N ASN A 166 12.19 -17.72 0.66
CA ASN A 166 11.02 -18.25 1.39
C ASN A 166 10.09 -17.14 1.89
N VAL A 167 10.64 -15.98 2.25
CA VAL A 167 9.83 -14.79 2.59
C VAL A 167 9.04 -14.31 1.38
N LYS A 168 9.70 -14.18 0.21
CA LYS A 168 9.06 -13.74 -1.04
C LYS A 168 7.97 -14.69 -1.46
N VAL A 169 8.23 -16.00 -1.45
CA VAL A 169 7.23 -17.03 -1.79
C VAL A 169 6.05 -16.99 -0.83
N TRP A 170 6.31 -16.87 0.47
CA TRP A 170 5.23 -16.76 1.45
C TRP A 170 4.37 -15.50 1.23
N LEU A 171 5.00 -14.36 0.96
CA LEU A 171 4.29 -13.10 0.67
C LEU A 171 3.42 -13.22 -0.57
N ALA A 172 3.97 -13.75 -1.67
CA ALA A 172 3.23 -13.93 -2.92
C ALA A 172 2.00 -14.82 -2.73
N ASN A 173 2.16 -15.97 -2.05
CA ASN A 173 1.05 -16.87 -1.76
C ASN A 173 0.03 -16.23 -0.80
N PHE A 174 0.51 -15.58 0.27
CA PHE A 174 -0.38 -14.93 1.23
C PHE A 174 -1.22 -13.83 0.58
N ILE A 175 -0.60 -12.98 -0.23
CA ILE A 175 -1.29 -11.89 -0.95
C ILE A 175 -2.32 -12.48 -1.90
N LYS A 176 -1.93 -13.48 -2.73
CA LYS A 176 -2.82 -14.13 -3.67
C LYS A 176 -4.04 -14.76 -2.99
N ASP A 177 -3.84 -15.44 -1.87
CA ASP A 177 -4.88 -16.28 -1.25
C ASP A 177 -5.74 -15.49 -0.24
N ASN A 178 -5.22 -14.38 0.31
CA ASN A 178 -5.86 -13.68 1.44
C ASN A 178 -6.18 -12.20 1.20
N LEU A 179 -5.66 -11.56 0.14
CA LEU A 179 -6.04 -10.18 -0.18
C LEU A 179 -7.09 -10.16 -1.29
N THR A 180 -8.27 -10.70 -1.01
CA THR A 180 -9.41 -10.57 -1.92
C THR A 180 -9.92 -9.13 -1.97
N SER A 181 -10.69 -8.80 -3.02
CA SER A 181 -11.28 -7.47 -3.17
C SER A 181 -12.15 -7.08 -1.97
N GLU A 182 -12.90 -8.03 -1.41
CA GLU A 182 -13.75 -7.82 -0.23
C GLU A 182 -12.92 -7.51 1.02
N ILE A 183 -11.81 -8.23 1.20
CA ILE A 183 -10.90 -8.01 2.34
C ILE A 183 -10.23 -6.64 2.22
N ILE A 184 -9.73 -6.28 1.03
CA ILE A 184 -9.12 -4.96 0.79
C ILE A 184 -10.13 -3.86 1.07
N GLN A 185 -11.34 -3.93 0.51
CA GLN A 185 -12.40 -2.97 0.79
C GLN A 185 -12.71 -2.87 2.29
N SER A 186 -12.89 -4.00 2.96
CA SER A 186 -13.18 -4.04 4.40
C SER A 186 -12.10 -3.36 5.24
N ILE A 187 -10.83 -3.59 4.93
CA ILE A 187 -9.68 -3.02 5.67
C ILE A 187 -9.51 -1.53 5.36
N THR A 188 -9.67 -1.14 4.10
CA THR A 188 -9.43 0.24 3.64
C THR A 188 -10.68 1.11 3.72
N HIS A 189 -11.83 0.52 4.05
CA HIS A 189 -13.11 1.25 4.16
C HIS A 189 -12.99 2.45 5.08
N HIS A 190 -13.36 3.61 4.56
CA HIS A 190 -13.50 4.82 5.33
C HIS A 190 -14.55 5.71 4.68
N LYS A 191 -15.62 5.98 5.42
CA LYS A 191 -16.79 6.71 4.91
C LYS A 191 -16.43 8.01 4.18
N LEU A 192 -15.51 8.82 4.73
CA LEU A 192 -15.12 10.09 4.14
C LEU A 192 -14.45 9.97 2.76
N PHE A 193 -13.81 8.85 2.45
CA PHE A 193 -13.23 8.61 1.12
C PHE A 193 -14.31 8.14 0.14
N LEU A 194 -15.25 7.34 0.60
CA LEU A 194 -16.35 6.84 -0.23
C LEU A 194 -17.37 7.94 -0.54
N ASP A 195 -17.67 8.81 0.43
CA ASP A 195 -18.58 9.96 0.23
C ASP A 195 -17.96 11.04 -0.71
N ALA A 196 -16.64 10.98 -0.94
CA ALA A 196 -15.91 11.91 -1.81
C ALA A 196 -15.82 11.44 -3.26
N TYR A 197 -16.09 10.14 -3.50
CA TYR A 197 -16.05 9.47 -4.79
C TYR A 197 -17.45 9.42 -5.41
#